data_d203ac3f2760d968ac3d8f8863074e7c
#
_entry.id   d203ac3f2760d968ac3d8f8863074e7c
#
_cell.length_a   1.000
_cell.length_b   1.000
_cell.length_c   1.000
_cell.angle_alpha   90.00
_cell.angle_beta   90.00
_cell.angle_gamma   90.00
#
_symmetry.space_group_name_H-M   'P 1'
#
loop_
_entity.id
_entity.type
_entity.pdbx_description
1 polymer ?
#
loop_
_entity_poly.entity_id
_entity_poly.type
_entity_poly.pdbx_seq_one_letter_code
_entity_poly.pdbx_strand_id
1 'polypeptide(L)'
;MTDIDTQPQPANPLDTDLVMTLTGTDAIHFLQGQTTADFENAEPGALRFAAFCNPKGRVIADVLAVIVSTEHVMMRGRQAVMSALALHLKPYLAFSKSTLTHSDWCISCRTVNAAKPTADQTANQTANQTALVHCETDAITRIEIPRGDGIIECWQPRESAAPSHATALLPLAEVDMITARARVELDTMGAYLPQDLNYDLNGTVSFTKGCYTGQEIVARLHYRGTPKRRLYRALAGDTPCAVAPGARLSNAANRAVGSVVNRASQNGVQQLLIELTPEAASDSVLLGESALALSAIQACYEEIDQSTSPR
;
A
#
# COMPACT_ATOMS: atom_id res chain seq x y z
N MET A 1 -32.85 -4.31 -15.74
CA MET A 1 -33.07 -2.89 -15.42
C MET A 1 -33.18 -2.80 -13.91
N THR A 2 -32.12 -2.64 -13.24
CA THR A 2 -32.05 -2.30 -11.80
C THR A 2 -30.96 -1.29 -11.67
N ASP A 3 -31.39 -0.06 -11.46
CA ASP A 3 -30.56 1.12 -11.28
C ASP A 3 -29.67 0.94 -10.04
N ILE A 4 -28.36 0.96 -10.25
CA ILE A 4 -27.38 1.17 -9.19
C ILE A 4 -27.11 2.67 -9.16
N ASP A 5 -28.08 3.41 -8.65
CA ASP A 5 -27.89 4.82 -8.29
C ASP A 5 -27.77 4.90 -6.76
N THR A 6 -26.62 4.55 -6.26
CA THR A 6 -26.24 4.84 -4.87
C THR A 6 -25.09 5.83 -4.92
N GLN A 7 -25.42 7.11 -4.87
CA GLN A 7 -24.45 8.15 -4.57
C GLN A 7 -23.78 7.81 -3.23
N PRO A 8 -22.44 7.76 -3.15
CA PRO A 8 -21.77 7.54 -1.89
C PRO A 8 -22.07 8.70 -0.94
N GLN A 9 -22.58 8.40 0.24
CA GLN A 9 -22.69 9.36 1.34
C GLN A 9 -21.31 9.98 1.61
N PRO A 10 -21.24 11.27 2.01
CA PRO A 10 -19.96 11.92 2.29
C PRO A 10 -19.20 11.11 3.33
N ALA A 11 -18.06 10.57 2.91
CA ALA A 11 -17.15 9.84 3.76
C ALA A 11 -16.68 10.73 4.91
N ASN A 12 -16.54 10.15 6.11
CA ASN A 12 -15.79 10.78 7.18
C ASN A 12 -14.45 11.24 6.60
N PRO A 13 -14.00 12.49 6.78
CA PRO A 13 -12.75 13.00 6.19
C PRO A 13 -11.49 12.21 6.56
N LEU A 14 -11.60 11.21 7.45
CA LEU A 14 -10.56 10.25 7.79
C LEU A 14 -10.59 8.97 6.91
N ASP A 15 -11.67 8.69 6.19
CA ASP A 15 -11.83 7.47 5.37
C ASP A 15 -11.30 7.71 3.95
N THR A 16 -9.99 7.67 3.77
CA THR A 16 -9.35 7.72 2.44
C THR A 16 -9.27 6.35 1.77
N ASP A 17 -9.52 5.30 2.52
CA ASP A 17 -9.45 3.90 2.07
C ASP A 17 -10.83 3.23 2.19
N LEU A 18 -11.04 2.22 1.36
CA LEU A 18 -12.23 1.36 1.46
C LEU A 18 -11.83 -0.12 1.54
N VAL A 19 -12.75 -0.94 2.01
CA VAL A 19 -12.63 -2.40 2.01
C VAL A 19 -13.49 -2.97 0.90
N MET A 20 -12.90 -3.86 0.10
CA MET A 20 -13.61 -4.73 -0.84
C MET A 20 -13.47 -6.18 -0.41
N THR A 21 -14.50 -6.95 -0.68
CA THR A 21 -14.54 -8.39 -0.41
C THR A 21 -14.60 -9.16 -1.72
N LEU A 22 -13.68 -10.11 -1.90
CA LEU A 22 -13.71 -11.10 -2.96
C LEU A 22 -14.16 -12.42 -2.38
N THR A 23 -15.29 -12.95 -2.88
CA THR A 23 -15.86 -14.22 -2.44
C THR A 23 -16.06 -15.17 -3.62
N GLY A 24 -15.98 -16.47 -3.36
CA GLY A 24 -16.23 -17.55 -4.34
C GLY A 24 -15.10 -18.57 -4.39
N THR A 25 -15.38 -19.71 -5.01
CA THR A 25 -14.46 -20.87 -5.05
C THR A 25 -13.13 -20.57 -5.74
N ASP A 26 -13.08 -19.56 -6.60
CA ASP A 26 -11.86 -19.17 -7.31
C ASP A 26 -11.14 -17.96 -6.67
N ALA A 27 -11.57 -17.47 -5.50
CA ALA A 27 -11.08 -16.21 -4.94
C ALA A 27 -9.54 -16.18 -4.78
N ILE A 28 -8.96 -17.23 -4.20
CA ILE A 28 -7.51 -17.35 -4.03
C ILE A 28 -6.81 -17.46 -5.38
N HIS A 29 -7.29 -18.34 -6.27
CA HIS A 29 -6.70 -18.55 -7.59
C HIS A 29 -6.77 -17.28 -8.47
N PHE A 30 -7.88 -16.54 -8.38
CA PHE A 30 -8.04 -15.27 -9.07
C PHE A 30 -6.98 -14.25 -8.61
N LEU A 31 -6.82 -14.06 -7.30
CA LEU A 31 -5.80 -13.14 -6.77
C LEU A 31 -4.39 -13.61 -7.06
N GLN A 32 -4.15 -14.94 -7.08
CA GLN A 32 -2.88 -15.50 -7.49
C GLN A 32 -2.49 -15.08 -8.90
N GLY A 33 -3.41 -15.09 -9.85
CA GLY A 33 -3.15 -14.68 -11.23
C GLY A 33 -3.13 -13.16 -11.49
N GLN A 34 -3.69 -12.36 -10.58
CA GLN A 34 -3.84 -10.92 -10.78
C GLN A 34 -2.84 -10.07 -9.98
N THR A 35 -2.20 -10.63 -8.94
CA THR A 35 -1.38 -9.86 -8.01
C THR A 35 0.06 -10.35 -7.92
N THR A 36 0.92 -9.50 -7.36
CA THR A 36 2.34 -9.81 -7.13
C THR A 36 2.60 -10.73 -5.94
N ALA A 37 1.65 -10.85 -4.99
CA ALA A 37 1.80 -11.64 -3.77
C ALA A 37 1.37 -13.09 -3.97
N ASP A 38 1.88 -13.99 -3.13
CA ASP A 38 1.51 -15.40 -3.12
C ASP A 38 0.30 -15.63 -2.21
N PHE A 39 -0.84 -15.97 -2.83
CA PHE A 39 -2.09 -16.27 -2.15
C PHE A 39 -2.32 -17.77 -1.97
N GLU A 40 -1.82 -18.63 -2.88
CA GLU A 40 -2.07 -20.07 -2.84
C GLU A 40 -1.41 -20.75 -1.63
N ASN A 41 -0.27 -20.22 -1.18
CA ASN A 41 0.44 -20.73 0.01
C ASN A 41 0.09 -19.96 1.29
N ALA A 42 -1.10 -19.38 1.38
CA ALA A 42 -1.51 -18.58 2.53
C ALA A 42 -2.66 -19.25 3.30
N GLU A 43 -2.49 -19.37 4.62
CA GLU A 43 -3.49 -19.89 5.52
C GLU A 43 -4.54 -18.81 5.90
N PRO A 44 -5.74 -19.23 6.35
CA PRO A 44 -6.70 -18.28 6.94
C PRO A 44 -6.08 -17.43 8.05
N GLY A 45 -6.42 -16.15 8.09
CA GLY A 45 -5.81 -15.14 8.95
C GLY A 45 -4.54 -14.50 8.38
N ALA A 46 -3.93 -15.08 7.33
CA ALA A 46 -2.72 -14.53 6.76
C ALA A 46 -2.95 -13.15 6.13
N LEU A 47 -1.97 -12.27 6.29
CA LEU A 47 -1.90 -10.96 5.65
C LEU A 47 -1.08 -11.02 4.37
N ARG A 48 -1.54 -10.33 3.35
CA ARG A 48 -0.78 -10.10 2.11
C ARG A 48 -0.82 -8.63 1.73
N PHE A 49 0.33 -8.00 1.68
CA PHE A 49 0.48 -6.81 0.85
C PHE A 49 0.66 -7.27 -0.58
N ALA A 50 -0.13 -6.74 -1.49
CA ALA A 50 -0.13 -7.15 -2.88
C ALA A 50 -0.28 -5.94 -3.80
N ALA A 51 0.34 -6.01 -4.98
CA ALA A 51 0.15 -5.04 -6.03
C ALA A 51 -0.50 -5.69 -7.26
N PHE A 52 -1.39 -4.96 -7.90
CA PHE A 52 -1.91 -5.26 -9.22
C PHE A 52 -1.07 -4.50 -10.23
N CYS A 53 -0.65 -5.16 -11.29
CA CYS A 53 0.17 -4.55 -12.33
C CYS A 53 -0.55 -4.58 -13.69
N ASN A 54 -0.23 -3.60 -14.54
CA ASN A 54 -0.58 -3.69 -15.94
C ASN A 54 0.42 -4.60 -16.71
N PRO A 55 0.17 -4.96 -17.98
CA PRO A 55 1.09 -5.81 -18.75
C PRO A 55 2.51 -5.26 -18.91
N LYS A 56 2.73 -3.96 -18.67
CA LYS A 56 4.05 -3.32 -18.66
C LYS A 56 4.75 -3.39 -17.30
N GLY A 57 4.22 -4.18 -16.34
CA GLY A 57 4.74 -4.32 -14.99
C GLY A 57 4.56 -3.10 -14.09
N ARG A 58 3.77 -2.10 -14.50
CA ARG A 58 3.52 -0.90 -13.72
C ARG A 58 2.38 -1.13 -12.74
N VAL A 59 2.56 -0.68 -11.51
CA VAL A 59 1.56 -0.81 -10.43
C VAL A 59 0.35 0.05 -10.73
N ILE A 60 -0.83 -0.57 -10.80
CA ILE A 60 -2.11 0.13 -10.98
C ILE A 60 -2.92 0.20 -9.68
N ALA A 61 -2.66 -0.69 -8.74
CA ALA A 61 -3.24 -0.63 -7.39
C ALA A 61 -2.36 -1.41 -6.42
N ASP A 62 -2.40 -1.05 -5.17
CA ASP A 62 -1.86 -1.81 -4.05
C ASP A 62 -2.94 -2.04 -3.00
N VAL A 63 -2.88 -3.18 -2.33
CA VAL A 63 -3.84 -3.58 -1.32
C VAL A 63 -3.15 -4.23 -0.12
N LEU A 64 -3.77 -4.08 1.04
CA LEU A 64 -3.58 -4.98 2.17
C LEU A 64 -4.74 -5.96 2.15
N ALA A 65 -4.44 -7.24 2.01
CA ALA A 65 -5.42 -8.31 1.98
C ALA A 65 -5.36 -9.17 3.24
N VAL A 66 -6.51 -9.57 3.74
CA VAL A 66 -6.71 -10.55 4.81
C VAL A 66 -7.40 -11.76 4.20
N ILE A 67 -6.77 -12.93 4.30
CA ILE A 67 -7.36 -14.19 3.87
C ILE A 67 -8.25 -14.69 5.00
N VAL A 68 -9.56 -14.59 4.82
CA VAL A 68 -10.53 -15.07 5.80
C VAL A 68 -10.73 -16.59 5.66
N SER A 69 -10.83 -17.04 4.41
CA SER A 69 -10.88 -18.45 4.04
C SER A 69 -10.38 -18.63 2.60
N THR A 70 -10.34 -19.86 2.11
CA THR A 70 -9.99 -20.15 0.71
C THR A 70 -10.96 -19.54 -0.31
N GLU A 71 -12.17 -19.19 0.11
CA GLU A 71 -13.23 -18.62 -0.72
C GLU A 71 -13.59 -17.17 -0.33
N HIS A 72 -12.86 -16.58 0.61
CA HIS A 72 -13.19 -15.25 1.14
C HIS A 72 -11.92 -14.47 1.48
N VAL A 73 -11.68 -13.39 0.75
CA VAL A 73 -10.56 -12.46 0.96
C VAL A 73 -11.10 -11.04 1.07
N MET A 74 -10.71 -10.33 2.11
CA MET A 74 -11.00 -8.91 2.29
C MET A 74 -9.76 -8.08 1.94
N MET A 75 -9.95 -7.00 1.18
CA MET A 75 -8.86 -6.17 0.68
C MET A 75 -9.14 -4.69 0.97
N ARG A 76 -8.18 -4.01 1.55
CA ARG A 76 -8.20 -2.58 1.79
C ARG A 76 -7.26 -1.85 0.83
N GLY A 77 -7.71 -0.74 0.27
CA GLY A 77 -6.90 0.13 -0.58
C GLY A 77 -7.47 1.55 -0.66
N ARG A 78 -6.75 2.47 -1.30
CA ARG A 78 -7.19 3.84 -1.54
C ARG A 78 -8.53 3.84 -2.29
N GLN A 79 -9.54 4.52 -1.77
CA GLN A 79 -10.92 4.46 -2.30
C GLN A 79 -10.98 4.70 -3.81
N ALA A 80 -10.37 5.75 -4.31
CA ALA A 80 -10.39 6.08 -5.74
C ALA A 80 -9.69 5.01 -6.59
N VAL A 81 -8.55 4.48 -6.10
CA VAL A 81 -7.78 3.42 -6.77
C VAL A 81 -8.56 2.11 -6.78
N MET A 82 -9.19 1.73 -5.66
CA MET A 82 -10.00 0.52 -5.55
C MET A 82 -11.23 0.55 -6.46
N SER A 83 -11.86 1.72 -6.61
CA SER A 83 -12.96 1.90 -7.55
C SER A 83 -12.51 1.70 -9.00
N ALA A 84 -11.35 2.26 -9.36
CA ALA A 84 -10.74 2.05 -10.69
C ALA A 84 -10.30 0.59 -10.88
N LEU A 85 -9.75 -0.04 -9.85
CA LEU A 85 -9.36 -1.45 -9.86
C LEU A 85 -10.56 -2.38 -10.08
N ALA A 86 -11.69 -2.11 -9.43
CA ALA A 86 -12.92 -2.92 -9.62
C ALA A 86 -13.39 -2.89 -11.08
N LEU A 87 -13.33 -1.73 -11.74
CA LEU A 87 -13.63 -1.61 -13.17
C LEU A 87 -12.60 -2.37 -14.03
N HIS A 88 -11.31 -2.27 -13.70
CA HIS A 88 -10.25 -3.00 -14.38
C HIS A 88 -10.41 -4.52 -14.28
N LEU A 89 -10.81 -5.03 -13.10
CA LEU A 89 -10.96 -6.47 -12.86
C LEU A 89 -12.24 -7.07 -13.43
N LYS A 90 -13.26 -6.25 -13.72
CA LYS A 90 -14.57 -6.72 -14.20
C LYS A 90 -14.51 -7.70 -15.38
N PRO A 91 -13.70 -7.50 -16.45
CA PRO A 91 -13.58 -8.46 -17.54
C PRO A 91 -13.00 -9.82 -17.12
N TYR A 92 -12.08 -9.81 -16.17
CA TYR A 92 -11.42 -11.04 -15.67
C TYR A 92 -12.34 -11.82 -14.71
N LEU A 93 -13.09 -11.10 -13.87
CA LEU A 93 -14.08 -11.70 -12.97
C LEU A 93 -15.20 -12.43 -13.73
N ALA A 94 -15.53 -11.99 -14.96
CA ALA A 94 -16.52 -12.66 -15.80
C ALA A 94 -16.17 -14.13 -16.14
N PHE A 95 -14.89 -14.50 -16.03
CA PHE A 95 -14.39 -15.87 -16.28
C PHE A 95 -14.00 -16.59 -14.98
N SER A 96 -14.31 -16.02 -13.83
CA SER A 96 -14.01 -16.57 -12.50
C SER A 96 -15.32 -16.87 -11.76
N LYS A 97 -15.28 -17.88 -10.89
CA LYS A 97 -16.36 -18.16 -9.93
C LYS A 97 -16.18 -17.30 -8.67
N SER A 98 -15.82 -16.03 -8.87
CA SER A 98 -15.60 -15.08 -7.79
C SER A 98 -16.39 -13.80 -8.04
N THR A 99 -16.80 -13.18 -6.95
CA THR A 99 -17.54 -11.90 -6.95
C THR A 99 -16.78 -10.89 -6.09
N LEU A 100 -16.51 -9.73 -6.65
CA LEU A 100 -15.91 -8.60 -5.94
C LEU A 100 -17.02 -7.61 -5.55
N THR A 101 -17.15 -7.33 -4.26
CA THR A 101 -18.15 -6.43 -3.71
C THR A 101 -17.50 -5.36 -2.84
N HIS A 102 -18.14 -4.18 -2.80
CA HIS A 102 -17.82 -3.16 -1.82
C HIS A 102 -18.37 -3.57 -0.44
N SER A 103 -17.58 -3.40 0.61
CA SER A 103 -17.98 -3.68 1.98
C SER A 103 -18.09 -2.36 2.75
N ASP A 104 -19.21 -2.12 3.40
CA ASP A 104 -19.42 -0.92 4.23
C ASP A 104 -18.71 -1.06 5.58
N TRP A 105 -17.39 -1.01 5.50
CA TRP A 105 -16.49 -1.15 6.64
C TRP A 105 -15.70 0.13 6.83
N CYS A 106 -15.44 0.48 8.08
CA CYS A 106 -14.53 1.55 8.44
C CYS A 106 -13.18 1.00 8.91
N ILE A 107 -12.15 1.82 8.69
CA ILE A 107 -10.76 1.51 9.04
C ILE A 107 -10.31 2.52 10.06
N SER A 108 -9.68 2.06 11.13
CA SER A 108 -9.07 2.91 12.14
C SER A 108 -7.70 2.36 12.55
N CYS A 109 -6.80 3.23 12.96
CA CYS A 109 -5.51 2.82 13.51
C CYS A 109 -5.34 3.39 14.91
N ARG A 110 -4.82 2.58 15.83
CA ARG A 110 -4.58 2.98 17.22
C ARG A 110 -3.22 2.47 17.70
N THR A 111 -2.64 3.16 18.67
CA THR A 111 -1.46 2.67 19.39
C THR A 111 -1.91 1.88 20.62
N VAL A 112 -1.27 0.73 20.88
CA VAL A 112 -1.53 -0.08 22.09
C VAL A 112 -0.55 0.23 23.23
N ASN A 113 0.56 0.93 22.96
CA ASN A 113 1.52 1.38 23.95
C ASN A 113 1.57 2.92 23.96
N ALA A 114 1.71 3.52 25.15
CA ALA A 114 1.71 4.97 25.34
C ALA A 114 2.91 5.72 24.70
N ALA A 115 3.91 5.01 24.21
CA ALA A 115 5.05 5.60 23.49
C ALA A 115 4.68 5.76 22.00
N LYS A 116 4.78 6.98 21.49
CA LYS A 116 4.56 7.27 20.07
C LYS A 116 5.62 6.53 19.25
N PRO A 117 5.25 5.74 18.22
CA PRO A 117 6.20 5.02 17.40
C PRO A 117 7.17 6.00 16.71
N THR A 118 8.45 5.66 16.68
CA THR A 118 9.47 6.41 15.96
C THR A 118 9.88 5.67 14.70
N ALA A 119 10.13 6.39 13.62
CA ALA A 119 10.36 5.87 12.28
C ALA A 119 11.60 4.96 12.11
N ASP A 120 12.35 4.69 13.17
CA ASP A 120 13.73 4.16 13.07
C ASP A 120 13.85 2.61 13.09
N GLN A 121 12.79 1.82 13.28
CA GLN A 121 13.00 0.40 13.60
C GLN A 121 12.21 -0.65 12.79
N THR A 122 11.39 -0.32 11.77
CA THR A 122 10.31 -1.25 11.41
C THR A 122 10.21 -1.73 9.97
N ALA A 123 11.14 -1.45 9.11
CA ALA A 123 11.00 -1.78 7.68
C ALA A 123 10.94 -3.30 7.36
N ASN A 124 11.39 -4.19 8.26
CA ASN A 124 11.66 -5.60 7.91
C ASN A 124 10.70 -6.67 8.47
N GLN A 125 9.59 -6.36 9.14
CA GLN A 125 8.81 -7.37 9.89
C GLN A 125 7.48 -7.82 9.27
N THR A 126 7.14 -7.51 8.03
CA THR A 126 5.77 -7.73 7.51
C THR A 126 5.52 -9.08 6.83
N ALA A 127 6.52 -9.91 6.58
CA ALA A 127 6.35 -11.11 5.74
C ALA A 127 5.50 -12.24 6.39
N ASN A 128 5.37 -12.28 7.73
CA ASN A 128 4.67 -13.35 8.45
C ASN A 128 3.65 -12.85 9.48
N GLN A 129 3.07 -11.68 9.27
CA GLN A 129 2.04 -11.18 10.18
C GLN A 129 0.69 -11.84 9.90
N THR A 130 -0.06 -12.12 10.97
CA THR A 130 -1.39 -12.71 10.92
C THR A 130 -2.40 -11.71 11.51
N ALA A 131 -3.52 -11.53 10.82
CA ALA A 131 -4.65 -10.79 11.35
C ALA A 131 -5.42 -11.61 12.39
N LEU A 132 -5.99 -10.95 13.38
CA LEU A 132 -6.98 -11.52 14.25
C LEU A 132 -8.37 -11.24 13.65
N VAL A 133 -9.03 -12.29 13.17
CA VAL A 133 -10.38 -12.22 12.60
C VAL A 133 -11.38 -12.64 13.69
N HIS A 134 -12.23 -11.71 14.10
CA HIS A 134 -13.27 -11.94 15.08
C HIS A 134 -14.60 -12.26 14.36
N CYS A 135 -15.23 -13.35 14.74
CA CYS A 135 -16.52 -13.77 14.19
C CYS A 135 -17.54 -13.97 15.29
N GLU A 136 -18.78 -13.57 15.04
CA GLU A 136 -19.96 -13.88 15.86
C GLU A 136 -21.00 -14.51 14.95
N THR A 137 -21.52 -15.68 15.34
CA THR A 137 -22.55 -16.42 14.58
C THR A 137 -22.21 -16.53 13.08
N ASP A 138 -20.96 -16.91 12.76
CA ASP A 138 -20.42 -17.04 11.40
C ASP A 138 -20.23 -15.71 10.61
N ALA A 139 -20.59 -14.57 11.17
CA ALA A 139 -20.32 -13.27 10.59
C ALA A 139 -19.00 -12.67 11.12
N ILE A 140 -18.20 -12.09 10.21
CA ILE A 140 -16.98 -11.36 10.61
C ILE A 140 -17.43 -10.03 11.22
N THR A 141 -17.10 -9.81 12.51
CA THR A 141 -17.45 -8.59 13.22
C THR A 141 -16.29 -7.60 13.31
N ARG A 142 -15.05 -8.09 13.25
CA ARG A 142 -13.86 -7.24 13.37
C ARG A 142 -12.62 -7.95 12.85
N ILE A 143 -11.69 -7.17 12.29
CA ILE A 143 -10.34 -7.63 11.93
C ILE A 143 -9.33 -6.70 12.58
N GLU A 144 -8.37 -7.24 13.30
CA GLU A 144 -7.26 -6.51 13.90
C GLU A 144 -5.93 -6.92 13.23
N ILE A 145 -5.20 -5.95 12.76
CA ILE A 145 -3.99 -6.14 11.96
C ILE A 145 -2.82 -5.44 12.65
N PRO A 146 -1.83 -6.19 13.14
CA PRO A 146 -0.59 -5.60 13.62
C PRO A 146 0.15 -4.88 12.48
N ARG A 147 0.56 -3.63 12.72
CA ARG A 147 1.30 -2.82 11.73
C ARG A 147 2.74 -2.53 12.18
N GLY A 148 3.20 -3.15 13.26
CA GLY A 148 4.47 -2.85 13.91
C GLY A 148 4.39 -1.69 14.89
N ASP A 149 5.42 -1.49 15.72
CA ASP A 149 5.58 -0.39 16.69
C ASP A 149 4.38 -0.17 17.63
N GLY A 150 3.67 -1.25 17.98
CA GLY A 150 2.48 -1.16 18.82
C GLY A 150 1.28 -0.52 18.12
N ILE A 151 1.29 -0.43 16.79
CA ILE A 151 0.16 0.04 15.99
C ILE A 151 -0.73 -1.14 15.62
N ILE A 152 -2.02 -1.00 15.85
CA ILE A 152 -3.07 -1.92 15.40
C ILE A 152 -3.98 -1.18 14.43
N GLU A 153 -4.10 -1.70 13.22
CA GLU A 153 -5.13 -1.32 12.26
C GLU A 153 -6.35 -2.20 12.49
N CYS A 154 -7.53 -1.59 12.61
CA CYS A 154 -8.79 -2.26 12.87
C CYS A 154 -9.76 -2.00 11.71
N TRP A 155 -10.36 -3.07 11.19
CA TRP A 155 -11.47 -3.01 10.24
C TRP A 155 -12.72 -3.54 10.93
N GLN A 156 -13.84 -2.85 10.78
CA GLN A 156 -15.13 -3.26 11.36
C GLN A 156 -16.29 -2.69 10.53
N PRO A 157 -17.47 -3.35 10.53
CA PRO A 157 -18.65 -2.81 9.90
C PRO A 157 -18.95 -1.41 10.42
N ARG A 158 -19.32 -0.49 9.53
CA ARG A 158 -19.57 0.92 9.90
C ARG A 158 -20.65 1.08 10.95
N GLU A 159 -21.70 0.26 10.91
CA GLU A 159 -22.76 0.23 11.91
C GLU A 159 -22.31 -0.16 13.30
N SER A 160 -21.22 -0.95 13.40
CA SER A 160 -20.63 -1.42 14.66
C SER A 160 -19.53 -0.50 15.19
N ALA A 161 -19.20 0.57 14.44
CA ALA A 161 -18.15 1.51 14.81
C ALA A 161 -18.61 2.42 15.96
N ALA A 162 -18.37 1.98 17.20
CA ALA A 162 -18.57 2.86 18.37
C ALA A 162 -17.57 4.03 18.31
N PRO A 163 -17.98 5.25 18.67
CA PRO A 163 -17.03 6.35 18.83
C PRO A 163 -15.99 5.96 19.89
N SER A 164 -14.76 5.76 19.47
CA SER A 164 -13.65 5.40 20.37
C SER A 164 -13.26 6.62 21.20
N HIS A 165 -13.72 6.68 22.43
CA HIS A 165 -13.42 7.77 23.38
C HIS A 165 -12.06 7.64 24.10
N ALA A 166 -11.32 6.53 23.90
CA ALA A 166 -10.26 6.17 24.83
C ALA A 166 -8.84 6.09 24.24
N THR A 167 -8.65 6.19 22.93
CA THR A 167 -7.31 6.00 22.33
C THR A 167 -7.08 7.00 21.22
N ALA A 168 -5.90 7.62 21.19
CA ALA A 168 -5.51 8.50 20.08
C ALA A 168 -5.50 7.70 18.76
N LEU A 169 -6.37 8.08 17.84
CA LEU A 169 -6.40 7.51 16.50
C LEU A 169 -5.25 8.11 15.68
N LEU A 170 -4.57 7.24 14.94
CA LEU A 170 -3.56 7.65 13.98
C LEU A 170 -4.20 7.71 12.58
N PRO A 171 -3.98 8.79 11.81
CA PRO A 171 -4.31 8.80 10.40
C PRO A 171 -3.57 7.68 9.67
N LEU A 172 -4.25 6.98 8.76
CA LEU A 172 -3.66 5.87 8.02
C LEU A 172 -2.43 6.30 7.21
N ALA A 173 -2.43 7.54 6.69
CA ALA A 173 -1.27 8.11 6.01
C ALA A 173 -0.03 8.24 6.92
N GLU A 174 -0.21 8.54 8.21
CA GLU A 174 0.90 8.53 9.17
C GLU A 174 1.41 7.11 9.42
N VAL A 175 0.52 6.12 9.51
CA VAL A 175 0.90 4.70 9.67
C VAL A 175 1.68 4.22 8.46
N ASP A 176 1.23 4.53 7.24
CA ASP A 176 1.94 4.18 6.00
C ASP A 176 3.31 4.87 5.95
N MET A 177 3.42 6.12 6.45
CA MET A 177 4.69 6.83 6.57
C MET A 177 5.63 6.18 7.58
N ILE A 178 5.15 5.84 8.80
CA ILE A 178 5.93 5.17 9.85
C ILE A 178 6.44 3.82 9.36
N THR A 179 5.60 3.07 8.66
CA THR A 179 5.95 1.73 8.14
C THR A 179 6.64 1.75 6.77
N ALA A 180 6.99 2.94 6.24
CA ALA A 180 7.56 3.14 4.90
C ALA A 180 6.79 2.41 3.80
N ARG A 181 5.47 2.35 3.92
CA ARG A 181 4.61 1.66 2.97
C ARG A 181 4.09 2.64 1.93
N ALA A 182 4.70 2.61 0.75
CA ALA A 182 4.21 3.39 -0.38
C ALA A 182 2.81 2.92 -0.80
N ARG A 183 1.99 3.86 -1.25
CA ARG A 183 0.64 3.63 -1.77
C ARG A 183 0.47 4.35 -3.11
N VAL A 184 -0.14 3.67 -4.07
CA VAL A 184 -0.51 4.29 -5.34
C VAL A 184 -1.75 5.16 -5.13
N GLU A 185 -1.72 6.36 -5.67
CA GLU A 185 -2.86 7.27 -5.73
C GLU A 185 -3.43 7.28 -7.15
N LEU A 186 -4.66 7.78 -7.32
CA LEU A 186 -5.33 7.75 -8.63
C LEU A 186 -4.48 8.38 -9.74
N ASP A 187 -3.88 9.54 -9.46
CA ASP A 187 -3.05 10.28 -10.42
C ASP A 187 -1.70 9.61 -10.72
N THR A 188 -1.29 8.64 -9.90
CA THR A 188 -0.04 7.90 -10.06
C THR A 188 -0.23 6.44 -10.47
N MET A 189 -1.46 6.03 -10.79
CA MET A 189 -1.74 4.69 -11.32
C MET A 189 -0.92 4.44 -12.60
N GLY A 190 -0.15 3.34 -12.60
CA GLY A 190 0.70 2.99 -13.73
C GLY A 190 1.98 3.83 -13.87
N ALA A 191 2.31 4.68 -12.90
CA ALA A 191 3.52 5.48 -12.92
C ALA A 191 4.77 4.68 -12.50
N TYR A 192 4.65 3.80 -11.52
CA TYR A 192 5.77 3.15 -10.84
C TYR A 192 5.90 1.66 -11.19
N LEU A 193 7.12 1.16 -11.21
CA LEU A 193 7.39 -0.27 -11.09
C LEU A 193 7.33 -0.68 -9.60
N PRO A 194 7.06 -1.95 -9.26
CA PRO A 194 7.11 -2.40 -7.88
C PRO A 194 8.42 -2.09 -7.17
N GLN A 195 9.55 -2.17 -7.89
CA GLN A 195 10.87 -1.88 -7.35
C GLN A 195 11.09 -0.39 -7.03
N ASP A 196 10.45 0.51 -7.77
CA ASP A 196 10.50 1.96 -7.50
C ASP A 196 9.87 2.28 -6.13
N LEU A 197 8.94 1.41 -5.65
CA LEU A 197 8.23 1.51 -4.39
C LEU A 197 8.80 0.57 -3.29
N ASN A 198 9.95 -0.06 -3.54
CA ASN A 198 10.57 -1.08 -2.68
C ASN A 198 9.64 -2.28 -2.39
N TYR A 199 8.69 -2.60 -3.25
CA TYR A 199 7.75 -3.72 -3.06
C TYR A 199 8.45 -5.08 -3.18
N ASP A 200 9.58 -5.14 -3.85
CA ASP A 200 10.47 -6.29 -3.93
C ASP A 200 11.24 -6.54 -2.62
N LEU A 201 11.44 -5.51 -1.78
CA LEU A 201 12.18 -5.58 -0.52
C LEU A 201 11.25 -5.81 0.68
N ASN A 202 9.99 -5.41 0.59
CA ASN A 202 9.04 -5.42 1.72
C ASN A 202 8.01 -6.55 1.67
N GLY A 203 8.22 -7.56 0.83
CA GLY A 203 7.36 -8.74 0.74
C GLY A 203 6.05 -8.55 -0.02
N THR A 204 5.84 -7.40 -0.68
CA THR A 204 4.67 -7.17 -1.55
C THR A 204 4.76 -7.95 -2.87
N VAL A 205 5.99 -8.27 -3.32
CA VAL A 205 6.25 -9.09 -4.51
C VAL A 205 6.83 -10.43 -4.09
N SER A 206 6.21 -11.53 -4.52
CA SER A 206 6.78 -12.87 -4.46
C SER A 206 7.43 -13.20 -5.81
N PHE A 207 8.69 -13.63 -5.77
CA PHE A 207 9.42 -14.08 -6.97
C PHE A 207 9.40 -15.62 -7.13
N THR A 208 8.78 -16.34 -6.18
CA THR A 208 8.69 -17.80 -6.16
C THR A 208 7.31 -18.32 -6.51
N LYS A 209 6.31 -17.45 -6.58
CA LYS A 209 4.93 -17.79 -6.95
C LYS A 209 4.76 -18.01 -8.47
N GLY A 210 3.58 -18.53 -8.84
CA GLY A 210 3.15 -18.69 -10.24
C GLY A 210 2.95 -17.36 -10.99
N CYS A 211 2.53 -17.44 -12.25
CA CYS A 211 2.42 -16.30 -13.15
C CYS A 211 1.33 -15.30 -12.71
N TYR A 212 1.59 -14.03 -12.98
CA TYR A 212 0.64 -12.93 -12.81
C TYR A 212 0.84 -11.85 -13.88
N THR A 213 -0.15 -10.96 -14.04
CA THR A 213 -0.09 -9.87 -15.03
C THR A 213 1.09 -8.94 -14.77
N GLY A 214 1.96 -8.75 -15.78
CA GLY A 214 3.14 -7.88 -15.72
C GLY A 214 4.39 -8.51 -15.11
N GLN A 215 4.34 -9.79 -14.70
CA GLN A 215 5.45 -10.49 -14.06
C GLN A 215 6.75 -10.47 -14.87
N GLU A 216 6.67 -10.60 -16.20
CA GLU A 216 7.89 -10.66 -17.05
C GLU A 216 8.80 -9.45 -16.83
N ILE A 217 8.24 -8.25 -16.79
CA ILE A 217 9.00 -7.02 -16.59
C ILE A 217 9.55 -6.93 -15.17
N VAL A 218 8.71 -7.27 -14.17
CA VAL A 218 9.07 -7.22 -12.74
C VAL A 218 10.17 -8.24 -12.42
N ALA A 219 10.02 -9.49 -12.87
CA ALA A 219 11.01 -10.55 -12.67
C ALA A 219 12.31 -10.30 -13.45
N ARG A 220 12.21 -9.80 -14.70
CA ARG A 220 13.40 -9.44 -15.50
C ARG A 220 14.24 -8.38 -14.79
N LEU A 221 13.60 -7.36 -14.22
CA LEU A 221 14.34 -6.33 -13.48
C LEU A 221 15.01 -6.90 -12.23
N HIS A 222 14.33 -7.81 -11.52
CA HIS A 222 14.88 -8.46 -10.33
C HIS A 222 16.10 -9.35 -10.63
N TYR A 223 16.00 -10.22 -11.66
CA TYR A 223 17.06 -11.22 -11.94
C TYR A 223 18.16 -10.72 -12.87
N ARG A 224 17.92 -9.70 -13.69
CA ARG A 224 18.82 -9.28 -14.76
C ARG A 224 19.04 -7.78 -14.86
N GLY A 225 18.53 -7.02 -13.91
CA GLY A 225 18.66 -5.57 -13.91
C GLY A 225 18.92 -5.00 -12.51
N THR A 226 19.19 -3.70 -12.47
CA THR A 226 19.26 -2.92 -11.25
C THR A 226 18.14 -1.88 -11.30
N PRO A 227 17.29 -1.78 -10.28
CA PRO A 227 16.28 -0.73 -10.22
C PRO A 227 16.93 0.65 -10.31
N LYS A 228 16.40 1.47 -11.21
CA LYS A 228 16.93 2.83 -11.40
C LYS A 228 16.50 3.79 -10.30
N ARG A 229 15.45 3.44 -9.56
CA ARG A 229 14.85 4.25 -8.51
C ARG A 229 14.44 3.39 -7.35
N ARG A 230 14.46 3.99 -6.17
CA ARG A 230 14.10 3.38 -4.90
C ARG A 230 13.26 4.34 -4.08
N LEU A 231 12.56 3.81 -3.09
CA LEU A 231 11.75 4.59 -2.16
C LEU A 231 12.62 5.12 -1.01
N TYR A 232 12.45 6.40 -0.73
CA TYR A 232 13.11 7.12 0.36
C TYR A 232 12.08 7.89 1.19
N ARG A 233 12.42 8.19 2.43
CA ARG A 233 11.74 9.19 3.25
C ARG A 233 12.44 10.52 3.11
N ALA A 234 11.67 11.61 3.21
CA ALA A 234 12.21 12.97 3.23
C ALA A 234 11.30 13.89 4.04
N LEU A 235 11.83 15.03 4.46
CA LEU A 235 11.08 16.10 5.08
C LEU A 235 11.03 17.30 4.14
N ALA A 236 9.83 17.90 3.99
CA ALA A 236 9.62 19.10 3.18
C ALA A 236 9.57 20.39 4.01
N GLY A 237 9.94 20.35 5.31
CA GLY A 237 9.89 21.47 6.23
C GLY A 237 8.47 21.94 6.55
N ASP A 238 8.36 23.12 7.18
CA ASP A 238 7.10 23.70 7.68
C ASP A 238 6.29 24.44 6.59
N THR A 239 6.56 24.18 5.34
CA THR A 239 5.91 24.90 4.24
C THR A 239 4.48 24.41 4.06
N PRO A 240 3.46 25.28 4.07
CA PRO A 240 2.06 24.91 3.85
C PRO A 240 1.77 24.52 2.38
N CYS A 241 2.78 24.13 1.62
CA CYS A 241 2.61 23.75 0.23
C CYS A 241 1.88 22.40 0.14
N ALA A 242 0.76 22.38 -0.57
CA ALA A 242 0.04 21.15 -0.87
C ALA A 242 0.84 20.31 -1.89
N VAL A 243 1.78 19.52 -1.38
CA VAL A 243 2.57 18.61 -2.21
C VAL A 243 1.66 17.51 -2.74
N ALA A 244 1.49 17.41 -4.05
CA ALA A 244 0.67 16.35 -4.65
C ALA A 244 1.49 15.07 -4.90
N PRO A 245 0.90 13.87 -4.79
CA PRO A 245 1.48 12.66 -5.34
C PRO A 245 1.79 12.84 -6.82
N GLY A 246 2.93 12.33 -7.29
CA GLY A 246 3.43 12.55 -8.65
C GLY A 246 4.21 13.86 -8.84
N ALA A 247 4.25 14.77 -7.85
CA ALA A 247 5.01 16.00 -7.96
C ALA A 247 6.49 15.71 -8.25
N ARG A 248 7.02 16.39 -9.27
CA ARG A 248 8.38 16.20 -9.78
C ARG A 248 9.42 16.62 -8.75
N LEU A 249 10.45 15.81 -8.61
CA LEU A 249 11.67 16.12 -7.89
C LEU A 249 12.81 16.37 -8.88
N SER A 250 13.62 17.38 -8.61
CA SER A 250 14.76 17.77 -9.44
C SER A 250 16.03 17.98 -8.61
N ASN A 251 17.17 17.88 -9.24
CA ASN A 251 18.45 18.31 -8.68
C ASN A 251 18.68 19.80 -8.92
N ALA A 252 19.81 20.34 -8.40
CA ALA A 252 20.20 21.73 -8.57
C ALA A 252 20.34 22.17 -10.05
N ALA A 253 20.57 21.23 -10.97
CA ALA A 253 20.60 21.49 -12.43
C ALA A 253 19.22 21.38 -13.09
N ASN A 254 18.13 21.35 -12.32
CA ASN A 254 16.74 21.19 -12.76
C ASN A 254 16.49 19.91 -13.59
N ARG A 255 17.30 18.87 -13.40
CA ARG A 255 17.04 17.56 -14.01
C ARG A 255 16.09 16.76 -13.11
N ALA A 256 15.11 16.08 -13.71
CA ALA A 256 14.22 15.20 -12.98
C ALA A 256 14.99 14.02 -12.37
N VAL A 257 14.91 13.85 -11.06
CA VAL A 257 15.56 12.76 -10.32
C VAL A 257 14.58 11.83 -9.65
N GLY A 258 13.30 12.19 -9.58
CA GLY A 258 12.26 11.40 -8.97
C GLY A 258 10.92 12.10 -8.88
N SER A 259 10.04 11.55 -8.05
CA SER A 259 8.73 12.15 -7.74
C SER A 259 8.26 11.83 -6.32
N VAL A 260 7.30 12.60 -5.84
CA VAL A 260 6.62 12.34 -4.58
C VAL A 260 5.65 11.18 -4.76
N VAL A 261 5.72 10.18 -3.89
CA VAL A 261 4.81 9.04 -3.90
C VAL A 261 3.65 9.30 -2.93
N ASN A 262 3.97 9.55 -1.65
CA ASN A 262 2.97 9.83 -0.63
C ASN A 262 3.43 10.96 0.29
N ARG A 263 2.46 11.48 1.06
CA ARG A 263 2.70 12.51 2.07
C ARG A 263 1.88 12.26 3.32
N ALA A 264 2.41 12.69 4.46
CA ALA A 264 1.67 12.86 5.71
C ALA A 264 2.16 14.11 6.43
N SER A 265 1.30 14.70 7.24
CA SER A 265 1.69 15.83 8.11
C SER A 265 1.70 15.33 9.56
N GLN A 266 2.83 15.50 10.24
CA GLN A 266 2.96 15.13 11.63
C GLN A 266 3.58 16.30 12.40
N ASN A 267 2.86 16.85 13.40
CA ASN A 267 3.30 17.98 14.21
C ASN A 267 3.70 19.22 13.37
N GLY A 268 2.99 19.49 12.28
CA GLY A 268 3.29 20.61 11.36
C GLY A 268 4.39 20.32 10.34
N VAL A 269 5.14 19.23 10.48
CA VAL A 269 6.19 18.85 9.53
C VAL A 269 5.61 17.95 8.45
N GLN A 270 5.85 18.30 7.17
CA GLN A 270 5.48 17.48 6.03
C GLN A 270 6.50 16.34 5.86
N GLN A 271 6.04 15.11 6.04
CA GLN A 271 6.79 13.90 5.75
C GLN A 271 6.40 13.37 4.37
N LEU A 272 7.37 12.94 3.61
CA LEU A 272 7.19 12.43 2.25
C LEU A 272 7.77 11.03 2.10
N LEU A 273 7.08 10.16 1.36
CA LEU A 273 7.68 9.05 0.65
C LEU A 273 7.95 9.51 -0.77
N ILE A 274 9.17 9.35 -1.23
CA ILE A 274 9.64 9.82 -2.54
C ILE A 274 10.35 8.68 -3.26
N GLU A 275 10.17 8.56 -4.57
CA GLU A 275 11.02 7.71 -5.38
C GLU A 275 12.14 8.55 -5.98
N LEU A 276 13.36 8.07 -5.85
CA LEU A 276 14.58 8.75 -6.32
C LEU A 276 15.53 7.78 -6.99
N THR A 277 16.38 8.33 -7.88
CA THR A 277 17.61 7.61 -8.25
C THR A 277 18.56 7.58 -7.06
N PRO A 278 19.29 6.45 -6.80
CA PRO A 278 20.19 6.34 -5.65
C PRO A 278 21.22 7.46 -5.57
N GLU A 279 21.74 7.91 -6.73
CA GLU A 279 22.75 9.00 -6.80
C GLU A 279 22.16 10.32 -6.28
N ALA A 280 20.89 10.59 -6.58
CA ALA A 280 20.24 11.83 -6.16
C ALA A 280 19.96 11.87 -4.65
N ALA A 281 19.86 10.72 -3.99
CA ALA A 281 19.61 10.67 -2.56
C ALA A 281 20.74 11.28 -1.70
N SER A 282 21.95 11.37 -2.25
CA SER A 282 23.13 12.00 -1.62
C SER A 282 23.28 13.47 -2.01
N ASP A 283 22.45 13.98 -2.91
CA ASP A 283 22.52 15.34 -3.45
C ASP A 283 21.40 16.23 -2.91
N SER A 284 21.43 17.50 -3.31
CA SER A 284 20.36 18.44 -3.05
C SER A 284 19.15 18.12 -3.92
N VAL A 285 18.03 17.71 -3.31
CA VAL A 285 16.77 17.41 -3.99
C VAL A 285 15.77 18.53 -3.77
N LEU A 286 15.20 19.03 -4.87
CA LEU A 286 14.29 20.15 -4.89
C LEU A 286 12.90 19.68 -5.32
N LEU A 287 11.86 20.18 -4.65
CA LEU A 287 10.47 19.89 -4.88
C LEU A 287 9.80 21.03 -5.68
N GLY A 288 9.21 20.65 -6.82
CA GLY A 288 8.37 21.51 -7.63
C GLY A 288 9.08 22.74 -8.20
N GLU A 289 8.29 23.67 -8.75
CA GLU A 289 8.79 24.91 -9.35
C GLU A 289 9.35 25.92 -8.33
N SER A 290 8.86 25.86 -7.09
CA SER A 290 9.33 26.71 -6.00
C SER A 290 10.71 26.30 -5.46
N ALA A 291 11.31 25.22 -5.99
CA ALA A 291 12.62 24.70 -5.62
C ALA A 291 12.80 24.55 -4.09
N LEU A 292 11.76 24.08 -3.40
CA LEU A 292 11.84 23.78 -1.97
C LEU A 292 12.81 22.63 -1.76
N ALA A 293 13.88 22.86 -1.00
CA ALA A 293 14.86 21.83 -0.67
C ALA A 293 14.27 20.81 0.30
N LEU A 294 14.39 19.52 -0.05
CA LEU A 294 14.08 18.43 0.86
C LEU A 294 15.24 18.19 1.82
N SER A 295 14.90 17.74 3.02
CA SER A 295 15.87 17.41 4.06
C SER A 295 15.65 15.99 4.60
N ALA A 296 16.60 15.49 5.39
CA ALA A 296 16.55 14.18 6.04
C ALA A 296 16.15 13.05 5.07
N ILE A 297 16.76 13.04 3.87
CA ILE A 297 16.51 11.97 2.89
C ILE A 297 17.17 10.68 3.41
N GLN A 298 16.36 9.64 3.61
CA GLN A 298 16.80 8.37 4.15
C GLN A 298 16.21 7.21 3.34
N ALA A 299 17.01 6.17 3.08
CA ALA A 299 16.51 4.94 2.46
C ALA A 299 15.49 4.28 3.38
N CYS A 300 14.38 3.82 2.81
CA CYS A 300 13.32 3.13 3.55
C CYS A 300 13.69 1.70 3.94
N TYR A 301 14.59 1.08 3.18
CA TYR A 301 15.07 -0.29 3.38
C TYR A 301 16.56 -0.34 3.07
N GLU A 302 17.30 -1.16 3.83
CA GLU A 302 18.65 -1.51 3.46
C GLU A 302 18.63 -2.39 2.20
N GLU A 303 19.44 -2.08 1.21
CA GLU A 303 19.63 -2.97 0.07
C GLU A 303 20.27 -4.27 0.59
N ILE A 304 19.56 -5.38 0.42
CA ILE A 304 20.14 -6.70 0.66
C ILE A 304 21.24 -6.86 -0.40
N ASP A 305 22.48 -6.93 0.04
CA ASP A 305 23.63 -7.17 -0.85
C ASP A 305 23.38 -8.49 -1.63
N GLN A 306 23.00 -8.36 -2.90
CA GLN A 306 22.69 -9.51 -3.75
C GLN A 306 23.92 -10.39 -4.05
N SER A 307 25.13 -9.96 -3.61
CA SER A 307 26.36 -10.76 -3.75
C SER A 307 26.36 -12.01 -2.87
N THR A 308 25.47 -12.11 -1.88
CA THR A 308 25.39 -13.22 -0.92
C THR A 308 24.25 -14.20 -1.16
N SER A 309 23.40 -14.01 -2.18
CA SER A 309 22.39 -14.99 -2.55
C SER A 309 23.02 -16.21 -3.23
N PRO A 310 22.79 -17.43 -2.77
CA PRO A 310 23.24 -18.63 -3.46
C PRO A 310 22.54 -18.71 -4.83
N ARG A 311 23.35 -18.88 -5.88
CA ARG A 311 22.91 -19.08 -7.28
C ARG A 311 22.21 -20.43 -7.45
#